data_25f46e509e61e2116ba4eca4240c4003
#
_entry.id   25f46e509e61e2116ba4eca4240c4003
#
_cell.length_a   1.000
_cell.length_b   1.000
_cell.length_c   1.000
_cell.angle_alpha   90.00
_cell.angle_beta   90.00
_cell.angle_gamma   90.00
#
_symmetry.space_group_name_H-M   'P 1'
#
loop_
_entity.id
_entity.type
_entity.pdbx_description
1 polymer ?
#
loop_
_entity_poly.entity_id
_entity_poly.type
_entity_poly.pdbx_seq_one_letter_code
_entity_poly.pdbx_strand_id
1 'polypeptide(L)'
;MNISFILRHPGPDGSTPSSRTGVRGYTQILDNGRVRGWRAVLEPGQSTGEITQQAPGLRIVIDGGVLAEIVPGRADRGMSPRSGDFLWQDAGMTRTIRHTGTTRIEFVEFELK
;
A
#
# COMPACT_ATOMS: atom_id res chain seq x y z
N MET A 1 -5.78 -16.27 -17.88
CA MET A 1 -6.27 -15.43 -17.37
C MET A 1 -6.30 -14.85 -16.99
N ASN A 2 -6.14 -15.12 -17.42
CA ASN A 2 -6.51 -14.11 -16.87
C ASN A 2 -6.50 -13.63 -16.58
N ILE A 3 -6.48 -13.82 -17.15
CA ILE A 3 -6.82 -12.87 -16.85
C ILE A 3 -7.03 -12.43 -16.66
N SER A 4 -6.90 -12.58 -16.96
CA SER A 4 -7.39 -11.64 -16.59
C SER A 4 -7.51 -11.34 -16.39
N PHE A 5 -7.42 -11.37 -16.91
CA PHE A 5 -7.92 -10.52 -16.51
C PHE A 5 -8.08 -10.18 -16.30
N ILE A 6 -8.30 -10.19 -16.71
CA ILE A 6 -8.86 -9.42 -16.41
C ILE A 6 -9.24 -9.13 -16.25
N LEU A 7 -9.48 -8.83 -16.61
CA LEU A 7 -10.18 -8.05 -16.24
C LEU A 7 -10.66 -7.83 -15.98
N ARG A 8 -11.08 -7.45 -16.26
CA ARG A 8 -11.91 -6.88 -15.92
C ARG A 8 -12.48 -6.30 -15.69
N HIS A 9 -12.93 -5.95 -15.99
CA HIS A 9 -13.81 -5.12 -15.57
C HIS A 9 -14.34 -4.67 -15.24
N PRO A 10 -14.54 -4.13 -15.52
CA PRO A 10 -15.34 -3.69 -15.11
C PRO A 10 -15.90 -3.68 -15.00
N GLY A 11 -16.13 -3.46 -14.75
CA GLY A 11 -16.88 -3.43 -14.36
C GLY A 11 -17.51 -3.57 -14.07
N PRO A 12 -18.05 -3.44 -14.13
CA PRO A 12 -18.78 -3.78 -13.49
C PRO A 12 -18.70 -4.63 -13.32
N ASP A 13 -18.37 -4.95 -13.34
CA ASP A 13 -18.14 -5.64 -12.95
C ASP A 13 -17.62 -5.90 -12.44
N GLY A 14 -17.94 -5.84 -12.94
CA GLY A 14 -17.48 -6.07 -11.91
C GLY A 14 -16.19 -5.95 -11.22
N SER A 15 -15.23 -5.49 -11.75
CA SER A 15 -14.00 -5.37 -10.97
C SER A 15 -13.91 -4.00 -10.32
N THR A 16 -13.81 -4.00 -8.99
CA THR A 16 -13.48 -2.80 -8.23
C THR A 16 -12.00 -2.50 -8.43
N PRO A 17 -11.62 -1.27 -8.77
CA PRO A 17 -10.21 -0.92 -8.81
C PRO A 17 -9.55 -1.18 -7.48
N SER A 18 -8.31 -1.62 -7.53
CA SER A 18 -7.49 -1.82 -6.34
C SER A 18 -7.25 -0.48 -5.63
N SER A 19 -7.21 -0.50 -4.31
CA SER A 19 -6.95 0.68 -3.48
C SER A 19 -5.64 1.38 -3.83
N ARG A 20 -4.71 0.68 -4.48
CA ARG A 20 -3.37 1.20 -4.78
C ARG A 20 -3.10 1.34 -6.26
N THR A 21 -4.10 1.16 -7.11
CA THR A 21 -3.96 1.33 -8.55
C THR A 21 -3.59 2.78 -8.86
N GLY A 22 -2.47 2.97 -9.56
CA GLY A 22 -1.99 4.28 -9.94
C GLY A 22 -1.38 5.10 -8.82
N VAL A 23 -1.24 4.54 -7.62
CA VAL A 23 -0.62 5.23 -6.50
C VAL A 23 0.91 5.19 -6.65
N ARG A 24 1.54 6.36 -6.51
CA ARG A 24 3.00 6.49 -6.65
C ARG A 24 3.72 5.53 -5.71
N GLY A 25 4.70 4.84 -6.27
CA GLY A 25 5.58 3.94 -5.54
C GLY A 25 5.06 2.51 -5.43
N TYR A 26 3.79 2.26 -5.75
CA TYR A 26 3.18 0.94 -5.62
C TYR A 26 3.14 0.20 -6.95
N THR A 27 3.55 -1.06 -6.91
CA THR A 27 3.46 -1.99 -8.05
C THR A 27 2.76 -3.25 -7.57
N GLN A 28 1.71 -3.67 -8.25
CA GLN A 28 1.03 -4.91 -7.91
C GLN A 28 1.92 -6.10 -8.22
N ILE A 29 2.06 -7.01 -7.26
CA ILE A 29 2.91 -8.20 -7.38
C ILE A 29 2.12 -9.50 -7.25
N LEU A 30 0.91 -9.44 -6.72
CA LEU A 30 0.10 -10.64 -6.48
C LEU A 30 -1.37 -10.27 -6.55
N ASP A 31 -2.15 -11.09 -7.23
CA ASP A 31 -3.60 -10.98 -7.23
C ASP A 31 -4.19 -12.36 -7.52
N ASN A 32 -4.83 -12.94 -6.53
CA ASN A 32 -5.50 -14.24 -6.68
C ASN A 32 -6.86 -14.19 -5.96
N GLY A 33 -7.50 -15.33 -5.80
CA GLY A 33 -8.84 -15.39 -5.18
C GLY A 33 -8.88 -15.05 -3.70
N ARG A 34 -7.72 -14.91 -3.04
CA ARG A 34 -7.65 -14.75 -1.58
C ARG A 34 -6.98 -13.47 -1.14
N VAL A 35 -6.07 -12.94 -1.94
CA VAL A 35 -5.23 -11.83 -1.51
C VAL A 35 -4.76 -11.02 -2.70
N ARG A 36 -4.61 -9.70 -2.49
CA ARG A 36 -3.89 -8.80 -3.38
C ARG A 36 -2.63 -8.34 -2.68
N GLY A 37 -1.54 -8.21 -3.43
CA GLY A 37 -0.27 -7.77 -2.88
C GLY A 37 0.39 -6.73 -3.74
N TRP A 38 1.07 -5.79 -3.09
CA TRP A 38 1.81 -4.70 -3.74
C TRP A 38 3.18 -4.58 -3.11
N ARG A 39 4.12 -4.18 -3.95
CA ARG A 39 5.44 -3.74 -3.51
C ARG A 39 5.44 -2.21 -3.56
N ALA A 40 5.93 -1.59 -2.50
CA ALA A 40 6.08 -0.15 -2.44
C ALA A 40 7.55 0.22 -2.29
N VAL A 41 8.00 1.18 -3.09
CA VAL A 41 9.35 1.73 -3.03
C VAL A 41 9.22 3.25 -3.00
N LEU A 42 9.85 3.86 -1.99
CA LEU A 42 9.87 5.32 -1.86
C LEU A 42 11.31 5.79 -1.70
N GLU A 43 11.67 6.77 -2.52
CA GLU A 43 12.92 7.48 -2.39
C GLU A 43 12.74 8.65 -1.41
N PRO A 44 13.84 9.20 -0.84
CA PRO A 44 13.74 10.35 0.06
C PRO A 44 12.93 11.49 -0.54
N GLY A 45 12.01 12.04 0.25
CA GLY A 45 11.17 13.16 -0.15
C GLY A 45 9.92 12.79 -0.94
N GLN A 46 9.77 11.55 -1.37
CA GLN A 46 8.59 11.12 -2.11
C GLN A 46 7.41 10.87 -1.18
N SER A 47 6.21 11.07 -1.71
CA SER A 47 4.97 10.72 -1.04
C SER A 47 4.14 9.84 -1.96
N THR A 48 3.36 8.96 -1.37
CA THR A 48 2.30 8.26 -2.09
C THR A 48 1.13 9.22 -2.32
N GLY A 49 0.17 8.84 -3.13
CA GLY A 49 -1.15 9.45 -3.07
C GLY A 49 -1.92 8.89 -1.87
N GLU A 50 -3.16 9.33 -1.72
CA GLU A 50 -4.05 8.77 -0.71
C GLU A 50 -4.38 7.33 -1.02
N ILE A 51 -4.33 6.50 0.01
CA ILE A 51 -4.66 5.08 -0.06
C ILE A 51 -5.77 4.82 0.93
N THR A 52 -6.89 4.26 0.46
CA THR A 52 -7.95 3.78 1.33
C THR A 52 -7.86 2.27 1.40
N GLN A 53 -7.63 1.76 2.61
CA GLN A 53 -7.56 0.31 2.85
C GLN A 53 -8.95 -0.28 2.65
N GLN A 54 -9.14 -1.10 1.63
CA GLN A 54 -10.45 -1.64 1.29
C GLN A 54 -10.80 -2.88 2.11
N ALA A 55 -9.78 -3.66 2.48
CA ALA A 55 -9.94 -4.87 3.27
C ALA A 55 -8.79 -4.95 4.27
N PRO A 56 -8.93 -5.73 5.35
CA PRO A 56 -7.82 -5.88 6.29
C PRO A 56 -6.62 -6.53 5.62
N GLY A 57 -5.44 -6.20 6.08
CA GLY A 57 -4.22 -6.70 5.49
C GLY A 57 -3.00 -6.51 6.35
N LEU A 58 -1.84 -6.65 5.73
CA LEU A 58 -0.56 -6.68 6.42
C LEU A 58 0.49 -5.92 5.61
N ARG A 59 1.29 -5.11 6.29
CA ARG A 59 2.51 -4.53 5.71
C ARG A 59 3.72 -5.25 6.29
N ILE A 60 4.67 -5.60 5.42
CA ILE A 60 5.95 -6.19 5.82
C ILE A 60 7.06 -5.30 5.27
N VAL A 61 7.94 -4.84 6.14
CA VAL A 61 9.03 -3.94 5.78
C VAL A 61 10.21 -4.74 5.28
N ILE A 62 10.68 -4.41 4.06
CA ILE A 62 11.85 -5.03 3.46
C ILE A 62 13.09 -4.20 3.80
N ASP A 63 13.09 -2.92 3.44
CA ASP A 63 14.13 -1.97 3.79
C ASP A 63 13.50 -0.84 4.61
N GLY A 64 13.94 -0.68 5.83
CA GLY A 64 13.41 0.32 6.75
C GLY A 64 13.96 1.71 6.48
N GLY A 65 13.51 2.64 7.30
CA GLY A 65 13.90 4.04 7.22
C GLY A 65 12.97 4.90 8.06
N VAL A 66 12.85 6.17 7.70
CA VAL A 66 12.00 7.12 8.42
C VAL A 66 10.90 7.62 7.49
N LEU A 67 9.66 7.55 7.95
CA LEU A 67 8.50 8.02 7.20
C LEU A 67 7.48 8.67 8.11
N ALA A 68 6.53 9.37 7.52
CA ALA A 68 5.37 9.89 8.22
C ALA A 68 4.10 9.31 7.59
N GLU A 69 3.18 8.91 8.43
CA GLU A 69 1.84 8.51 8.02
C GLU A 69 0.89 9.68 8.25
N ILE A 70 0.20 10.07 7.21
CA ILE A 70 -0.70 11.23 7.22
C ILE A 70 -2.12 10.70 7.08
N VAL A 71 -2.93 10.91 8.12
CA VAL A 71 -4.33 10.51 8.15
C VAL A 71 -5.17 11.78 8.23
N PRO A 72 -6.16 11.97 7.34
CA PRO A 72 -7.00 13.17 7.39
C PRO A 72 -7.63 13.37 8.76
N GLY A 73 -7.57 14.59 9.27
CA GLY A 73 -8.15 14.94 10.56
C GLY A 73 -7.30 14.58 11.77
N ARG A 74 -6.09 14.07 11.58
CA ARG A 74 -5.16 13.70 12.66
C ARG A 74 -3.80 14.36 12.45
N ALA A 75 -3.03 14.46 13.52
CA ALA A 75 -1.63 14.89 13.41
C ALA A 75 -0.83 13.83 12.65
N ASP A 76 0.17 14.27 11.89
CA ASP A 76 1.07 13.36 11.18
C ASP A 76 1.80 12.48 12.20
N ARG A 77 1.99 11.21 11.85
CA ARG A 77 2.63 10.24 12.72
C ARG A 77 3.98 9.82 12.13
N GLY A 78 5.06 10.23 12.79
CA GLY A 78 6.40 9.78 12.42
C GLY A 78 6.61 8.31 12.79
N MET A 79 7.27 7.57 11.92
CA MET A 79 7.57 6.16 12.10
C MET A 79 8.98 5.86 11.63
N SER A 80 9.63 4.91 12.31
CA SER A 80 10.98 4.46 11.95
C SER A 80 10.98 2.93 11.82
N PRO A 81 10.28 2.39 10.81
CA PRO A 81 10.22 0.94 10.65
C PRO A 81 11.57 0.35 10.29
N ARG A 82 11.80 -0.88 10.71
CA ARG A 82 13.01 -1.64 10.41
C ARG A 82 12.69 -2.81 9.50
N SER A 83 13.70 -3.30 8.81
CA SER A 83 13.59 -4.51 7.99
C SER A 83 13.04 -5.66 8.85
N GLY A 84 12.03 -6.35 8.34
CA GLY A 84 11.36 -7.45 9.03
C GLY A 84 10.19 -7.04 9.91
N ASP A 85 9.99 -5.76 10.17
CA ASP A 85 8.81 -5.30 10.91
C ASP A 85 7.55 -5.57 10.10
N PHE A 86 6.44 -5.81 10.80
CA PHE A 86 5.16 -5.95 10.16
C PHE A 86 4.09 -5.17 10.92
N LEU A 87 3.05 -4.79 10.21
CA LEU A 87 1.97 -3.98 10.75
C LEU A 87 0.65 -4.44 10.17
N TRP A 88 -0.30 -4.78 11.04
CA TRP A 88 -1.66 -5.07 10.63
C TRP A 88 -2.38 -3.78 10.23
N GLN A 89 -3.16 -3.84 9.16
CA GLN A 89 -3.89 -2.69 8.64
C GLN A 89 -5.37 -3.01 8.54
N ASP A 90 -6.17 -2.29 9.33
CA ASP A 90 -7.63 -2.47 9.31
C ASP A 90 -8.24 -1.83 8.08
N ALA A 91 -9.38 -2.36 7.65
CA ALA A 91 -10.15 -1.79 6.57
C ALA A 91 -10.70 -0.41 6.95
N GLY A 92 -10.89 0.45 5.94
CA GLY A 92 -11.55 1.74 6.10
C GLY A 92 -10.62 2.92 6.37
N MET A 93 -9.37 2.68 6.70
CA MET A 93 -8.43 3.77 6.95
C MET A 93 -7.93 4.38 5.64
N THR A 94 -7.94 5.69 5.57
CA THR A 94 -7.33 6.45 4.46
C THR A 94 -6.06 7.11 4.98
N ARG A 95 -4.97 6.99 4.22
CA ARG A 95 -3.68 7.55 4.62
C ARG A 95 -2.81 7.90 3.41
N THR A 96 -1.85 8.77 3.64
CA THR A 96 -0.75 9.05 2.72
C THR A 96 0.55 8.72 3.46
N ILE A 97 1.53 8.16 2.77
CA ILE A 97 2.85 7.90 3.34
C ILE A 97 3.83 8.87 2.70
N ARG A 98 4.57 9.60 3.53
CA ARG A 98 5.62 10.54 3.07
C ARG A 98 6.96 10.06 3.61
N HIS A 99 7.94 9.98 2.72
CA HIS A 99 9.31 9.62 3.10
C HIS A 99 10.00 10.84 3.69
N THR A 100 10.35 10.78 4.97
CA THR A 100 10.96 11.91 5.70
C THR A 100 12.42 11.67 6.07
N GLY A 101 12.97 10.53 5.69
CA GLY A 101 14.36 10.17 5.97
C GLY A 101 15.28 10.35 4.78
N THR A 102 16.40 9.63 4.80
CA THR A 102 17.50 9.82 3.84
C THR A 102 17.82 8.55 3.05
N THR A 103 17.23 7.42 3.37
CA THR A 103 17.50 6.15 2.69
C THR A 103 16.24 5.62 2.02
N ARG A 104 16.40 4.94 0.89
CA ARG A 104 15.31 4.29 0.17
C ARG A 104 14.56 3.32 1.09
N ILE A 105 13.23 3.38 1.04
CA ILE A 105 12.37 2.48 1.80
C ILE A 105 11.67 1.54 0.85
N GLU A 106 11.56 0.27 1.25
CA GLU A 106 10.80 -0.72 0.51
C GLU A 106 9.96 -1.55 1.48
N PHE A 107 8.69 -1.77 1.13
CA PHE A 107 7.83 -2.68 1.88
C PHE A 107 6.85 -3.35 0.92
N VAL A 108 6.22 -4.42 1.39
CA VAL A 108 5.12 -5.07 0.69
C VAL A 108 3.87 -4.94 1.53
N GLU A 109 2.73 -4.83 0.86
CA GLU A 109 1.43 -4.74 1.52
C GLU A 109 0.47 -5.74 0.88
N PHE A 110 -0.32 -6.38 1.73
CA PHE A 110 -1.33 -7.34 1.29
C PHE A 110 -2.70 -6.92 1.81
N GLU A 111 -3.71 -7.11 0.97
CA GLU A 111 -5.11 -7.02 1.39
C GLU A 111 -5.77 -8.37 1.21
N LEU A 112 -6.50 -8.81 2.22
CA LEU A 112 -7.29 -10.02 2.15
C LEU A 112 -8.53 -9.79 1.27
N LYS A 113 -9.02 -10.84 0.65
CA LYS A 113 -10.23 -10.79 -0.15
C LYS A 113 -11.37 -11.51 0.55
#